data_43c27ba4e577c71bbf66fa7b54e0c51c
#
_entry.id   43c27ba4e577c71bbf66fa7b54e0c51c
#
_cell.length_a   1.000
_cell.length_b   1.000
_cell.length_c   1.000
_cell.angle_alpha   90.00
_cell.angle_beta   90.00
_cell.angle_gamma   90.00
#
_symmetry.space_group_name_H-M   'P 1'
#
loop_
_entity.id
_entity.type
_entity.pdbx_description
1 polymer ?
#
loop_
_entity_poly.entity_id
_entity_poly.type
_entity_poly.pdbx_seq_one_letter_code
_entity_poly.pdbx_strand_id
1 'polypeptide(L)'
;QGYDADQMLKGWRNEHPGSLYPEPLMDKTAAEFFTHSNMQASEFWSGLIAYSWFEHLYEELGRLGHVVFLTAPTGAPGCVSGKLEWLIDRFGSDFTDFIFTRHKDRLAHPNAYLVDDMPFNIEPFIARNGVGVLFPQIWNELAHIEEPVPHVISTLEAAIGRQQ
;
A
#
# COMPACT_ATOMS: atom_id res chain seq x y z
N GLN A 1 -21.25 -7.23 2.79
CA GLN A 1 -21.97 -6.25 3.60
C GLN A 1 -23.03 -5.43 2.84
N GLY A 2 -23.38 -5.78 1.60
CA GLY A 2 -24.44 -5.12 0.84
C GLY A 2 -24.03 -3.87 0.07
N TYR A 3 -22.76 -3.47 0.11
CA TYR A 3 -22.25 -2.38 -0.71
C TYR A 3 -21.80 -2.88 -2.08
N ASP A 4 -22.17 -2.16 -3.13
CA ASP A 4 -21.63 -2.34 -4.47
C ASP A 4 -20.25 -1.70 -4.55
N ALA A 5 -19.21 -2.52 -4.73
CA ALA A 5 -17.82 -2.05 -4.72
C ALA A 5 -17.53 -1.07 -5.87
N ASP A 6 -18.08 -1.30 -7.05
CA ASP A 6 -17.86 -0.44 -8.22
C ASP A 6 -18.55 0.92 -8.03
N GLN A 7 -19.74 0.92 -7.46
CA GLN A 7 -20.45 2.14 -7.14
C GLN A 7 -19.72 2.94 -6.05
N MET A 8 -19.21 2.28 -5.02
CA MET A 8 -18.42 2.91 -3.97
C MET A 8 -17.14 3.53 -4.51
N LEU A 9 -16.37 2.80 -5.31
CA LEU A 9 -15.13 3.32 -5.90
C LEU A 9 -15.41 4.50 -6.83
N LYS A 10 -16.49 4.44 -7.60
CA LYS A 10 -16.91 5.54 -8.49
C LYS A 10 -17.33 6.78 -7.68
N GLY A 11 -18.13 6.62 -6.62
CA GLY A 11 -18.52 7.69 -5.73
C GLY A 11 -17.29 8.31 -5.03
N TRP A 12 -16.41 7.46 -4.50
CA TRP A 12 -15.18 7.91 -3.85
C TRP A 12 -14.32 8.77 -4.79
N ARG A 13 -14.05 8.27 -5.99
CA ARG A 13 -13.25 8.99 -7.00
C ARG A 13 -13.87 10.33 -7.42
N ASN A 14 -15.19 10.38 -7.61
CA ASN A 14 -15.87 11.55 -8.18
C ASN A 14 -16.30 12.59 -7.15
N GLU A 15 -16.72 12.15 -5.96
CA GLU A 15 -17.33 13.00 -4.96
C GLU A 15 -16.39 13.33 -3.80
N HIS A 16 -15.42 12.43 -3.52
CA HIS A 16 -14.49 12.54 -2.41
C HIS A 16 -13.05 12.23 -2.80
N PRO A 17 -12.52 12.81 -3.90
CA PRO A 17 -11.14 12.54 -4.35
C PRO A 17 -10.15 12.94 -3.26
N GLY A 18 -9.18 12.08 -2.96
CA GLY A 18 -8.17 12.31 -1.93
C GLY A 18 -8.64 12.05 -0.50
N SER A 19 -9.91 11.68 -0.29
CA SER A 19 -10.38 11.26 1.04
C SER A 19 -9.75 9.93 1.43
N LEU A 20 -9.09 9.90 2.60
CA LEU A 20 -8.33 8.73 3.06
C LEU A 20 -9.20 7.50 3.32
N TYR A 21 -10.46 7.72 3.67
CA TYR A 21 -11.41 6.66 4.01
C TYR A 21 -12.74 6.86 3.28
N PRO A 22 -13.45 5.75 2.93
CA PRO A 22 -14.74 5.81 2.27
C PRO A 22 -15.92 6.16 3.21
N GLU A 23 -15.64 6.62 4.42
CA GLU A 23 -16.67 6.93 5.43
C GLU A 23 -17.80 7.83 4.93
N PRO A 24 -17.54 8.84 4.06
CA PRO A 24 -18.63 9.65 3.50
C PRO A 24 -19.63 8.86 2.64
N LEU A 25 -19.21 7.65 2.17
CA LEU A 25 -20.03 6.76 1.34
C LEU A 25 -20.56 5.53 2.10
N MET A 26 -20.26 5.44 3.40
CA MET A 26 -20.59 4.29 4.23
C MET A 26 -21.32 4.74 5.50
N ASP A 27 -22.23 3.89 6.00
CA ASP A 27 -22.92 4.09 7.29
C ASP A 27 -22.02 3.72 8.49
N LYS A 28 -20.70 3.51 8.25
CA LYS A 28 -19.77 2.99 9.26
C LYS A 28 -18.47 3.77 9.25
N THR A 29 -17.90 3.95 10.42
CA THR A 29 -16.57 4.48 10.59
C THR A 29 -15.49 3.46 10.15
N ALA A 30 -14.28 3.94 9.83
CA ALA A 30 -13.15 3.05 9.54
C ALA A 30 -12.89 2.07 10.68
N ALA A 31 -13.03 2.49 11.95
CA ALA A 31 -12.86 1.62 13.11
C ALA A 31 -13.88 0.47 13.12
N GLU A 32 -15.15 0.74 12.85
CA GLU A 32 -16.19 -0.28 12.77
C GLU A 32 -15.96 -1.23 11.59
N PHE A 33 -15.47 -0.70 10.47
CA PHE A 33 -15.12 -1.51 9.32
C PHE A 33 -13.98 -2.50 9.66
N PHE A 34 -12.90 -2.03 10.28
CA PHE A 34 -11.76 -2.88 10.64
C PHE A 34 -12.02 -3.85 11.79
N THR A 35 -13.07 -3.64 12.59
CA THR A 35 -13.50 -4.60 13.64
C THR A 35 -14.51 -5.64 13.14
N HIS A 36 -14.93 -5.57 11.87
CA HIS A 36 -15.86 -6.55 11.31
C HIS A 36 -15.32 -7.98 11.40
N SER A 37 -16.19 -8.94 11.70
CA SER A 37 -15.83 -10.35 11.92
C SER A 37 -15.02 -10.97 10.78
N ASN A 38 -15.35 -10.67 9.53
CA ASN A 38 -14.64 -11.21 8.38
C ASN A 38 -13.17 -10.74 8.32
N MET A 39 -12.88 -9.53 8.80
CA MET A 39 -11.50 -9.00 8.82
C MET A 39 -10.66 -9.56 9.96
N GLN A 40 -11.28 -10.28 10.92
CA GLN A 40 -10.55 -10.95 12.00
C GLN A 40 -9.90 -12.26 11.55
N ALA A 41 -10.41 -12.86 10.47
CA ALA A 41 -9.95 -14.13 9.92
C ALA A 41 -8.80 -13.96 8.93
N SER A 42 -7.90 -14.95 8.84
CA SER A 42 -6.76 -14.92 7.91
C SER A 42 -7.21 -14.98 6.45
N GLU A 43 -8.30 -15.67 6.18
CA GLU A 43 -8.87 -15.86 4.83
C GLU A 43 -9.22 -14.53 4.15
N PHE A 44 -9.62 -13.51 4.94
CA PHE A 44 -9.86 -12.19 4.39
C PHE A 44 -8.58 -11.59 3.80
N TRP A 45 -7.46 -11.71 4.52
CA TRP A 45 -6.19 -11.11 4.13
C TRP A 45 -5.45 -11.92 3.06
N SER A 46 -5.51 -13.26 3.13
CA SER A 46 -4.92 -14.13 2.10
C SER A 46 -5.72 -14.12 0.80
N GLY A 47 -7.03 -13.86 0.88
CA GLY A 47 -7.90 -13.75 -0.29
C GLY A 47 -7.88 -12.39 -1.00
N LEU A 48 -7.05 -11.43 -0.61
CA LEU A 48 -6.98 -10.13 -1.27
C LEU A 48 -6.48 -10.26 -2.71
N ILE A 49 -7.25 -9.67 -3.63
CA ILE A 49 -6.90 -9.65 -5.05
C ILE A 49 -5.85 -8.56 -5.27
N ALA A 50 -4.74 -8.92 -5.92
CA ALA A 50 -3.75 -7.94 -6.33
C ALA A 50 -4.31 -7.02 -7.42
N TYR A 51 -3.90 -5.77 -7.41
CA TYR A 51 -4.18 -4.85 -8.51
C TYR A 51 -3.56 -5.36 -9.82
N SER A 52 -4.19 -5.03 -10.95
CA SER A 52 -3.72 -5.44 -12.28
C SER A 52 -2.31 -4.96 -12.63
N TRP A 53 -1.87 -3.87 -12.02
CA TRP A 53 -0.54 -3.29 -12.20
C TRP A 53 0.54 -3.87 -11.25
N PHE A 54 0.17 -4.74 -10.31
CA PHE A 54 1.06 -5.22 -9.25
C PHE A 54 2.32 -5.91 -9.78
N GLU A 55 2.16 -6.90 -10.67
CA GLU A 55 3.29 -7.66 -11.23
C GLU A 55 4.26 -6.72 -12.00
N HIS A 56 3.69 -5.82 -12.80
CA HIS A 56 4.48 -4.85 -13.55
C HIS A 56 5.26 -3.90 -12.63
N LEU A 57 4.62 -3.38 -11.58
CA LEU A 57 5.30 -2.55 -10.59
C LEU A 57 6.44 -3.30 -9.91
N TYR A 58 6.19 -4.55 -9.48
CA TYR A 58 7.19 -5.36 -8.79
C TYR A 58 8.41 -5.62 -9.65
N GLU A 59 8.21 -5.96 -10.94
CA GLU A 59 9.29 -6.16 -11.91
C GLU A 59 10.11 -4.89 -12.13
N GLU A 60 9.46 -3.74 -12.33
CA GLU A 60 10.16 -2.46 -12.54
C GLU A 60 10.94 -2.03 -11.30
N LEU A 61 10.37 -2.19 -10.09
CA LEU A 61 11.09 -1.92 -8.84
C LEU A 61 12.31 -2.84 -8.69
N GLY A 62 12.18 -4.11 -9.05
CA GLY A 62 13.29 -5.09 -9.02
C GLY A 62 14.46 -4.74 -9.93
N ARG A 63 14.23 -3.97 -11.00
CA ARG A 63 15.30 -3.43 -11.87
C ARG A 63 16.06 -2.29 -11.23
N LEU A 64 15.40 -1.54 -10.35
CA LEU A 64 16.00 -0.39 -9.66
C LEU A 64 16.74 -0.77 -8.38
N GLY A 65 16.35 -1.87 -7.72
CA GLY A 65 16.98 -2.30 -6.49
C GLY A 65 16.34 -3.53 -5.85
N HIS A 66 16.79 -3.87 -4.65
CA HIS A 66 16.23 -4.95 -3.87
C HIS A 66 14.86 -4.53 -3.28
N VAL A 67 13.83 -5.32 -3.55
CA VAL A 67 12.45 -5.02 -3.14
C VAL A 67 12.09 -5.81 -1.89
N VAL A 68 11.62 -5.11 -0.87
CA VAL A 68 11.10 -5.68 0.38
C VAL A 68 9.66 -5.24 0.59
N PHE A 69 8.75 -6.20 0.81
CA PHE A 69 7.37 -5.87 1.17
C PHE A 69 7.28 -5.34 2.59
N LEU A 70 6.81 -4.11 2.72
CA LEU A 70 6.67 -3.44 4.00
C LEU A 70 5.20 -3.16 4.30
N THR A 71 4.59 -3.96 5.17
CA THR A 71 3.16 -3.90 5.43
C THR A 71 2.83 -3.72 6.91
N ALA A 72 1.85 -2.85 7.19
CA ALA A 72 1.36 -2.61 8.54
C ALA A 72 0.34 -3.68 8.94
N PRO A 73 0.52 -4.38 10.06
CA PRO A 73 -0.52 -5.23 10.62
C PRO A 73 -1.62 -4.38 11.27
N THR A 74 -2.85 -4.86 11.19
CA THR A 74 -3.97 -4.35 12.00
C THR A 74 -4.01 -5.08 13.36
N GLY A 75 -4.95 -4.70 14.24
CA GLY A 75 -5.22 -5.43 15.49
C GLY A 75 -5.96 -6.75 15.29
N ALA A 76 -6.34 -7.11 14.05
CA ALA A 76 -7.05 -8.34 13.75
C ALA A 76 -6.13 -9.57 13.90
N PRO A 77 -6.51 -10.61 14.64
CA PRO A 77 -5.65 -11.79 14.89
C PRO A 77 -5.18 -12.47 13.60
N GLY A 78 -6.02 -12.57 12.56
CA GLY A 78 -5.70 -13.20 11.29
C GLY A 78 -4.91 -12.32 10.30
N CYS A 79 -4.66 -11.03 10.64
CA CYS A 79 -4.07 -10.11 9.67
C CYS A 79 -2.64 -10.50 9.26
N VAL A 80 -1.78 -10.83 10.22
CA VAL A 80 -0.38 -11.16 9.91
C VAL A 80 -0.28 -12.50 9.21
N SER A 81 -0.98 -13.53 9.72
CA SER A 81 -0.99 -14.86 9.10
C SER A 81 -1.52 -14.83 7.67
N GLY A 82 -2.67 -14.17 7.44
CA GLY A 82 -3.24 -14.10 6.10
C GLY A 82 -2.40 -13.28 5.10
N LYS A 83 -1.76 -12.19 5.54
CA LYS A 83 -0.82 -11.46 4.70
C LYS A 83 0.45 -12.28 4.38
N LEU A 84 0.93 -13.08 5.33
CA LEU A 84 2.03 -13.99 5.10
C LEU A 84 1.62 -15.10 4.09
N GLU A 85 0.46 -15.70 4.27
CA GLU A 85 -0.11 -16.67 3.32
C GLU A 85 -0.19 -16.06 1.91
N TRP A 86 -0.68 -14.82 1.79
CA TRP A 86 -0.75 -14.10 0.51
C TRP A 86 0.62 -13.94 -0.17
N LEU A 87 1.67 -13.66 0.60
CA LEU A 87 3.04 -13.56 0.07
C LEU A 87 3.59 -14.92 -0.35
N ILE A 88 3.40 -15.95 0.48
CA ILE A 88 3.86 -17.31 0.21
C ILE A 88 3.19 -17.89 -1.04
N ASP A 89 1.88 -17.67 -1.21
CA ASP A 89 1.14 -18.14 -2.39
C ASP A 89 1.66 -17.56 -3.71
N ARG A 90 2.22 -16.32 -3.67
CA ARG A 90 2.74 -15.65 -4.85
C ARG A 90 4.21 -15.91 -5.13
N PHE A 91 5.01 -15.95 -4.09
CA PHE A 91 6.47 -15.95 -4.20
C PHE A 91 7.13 -17.25 -3.75
N GLY A 92 6.33 -18.17 -3.18
CA GLY A 92 6.82 -19.45 -2.67
C GLY A 92 7.17 -19.43 -1.18
N SER A 93 7.29 -20.64 -0.59
CA SER A 93 7.52 -20.83 0.85
C SER A 93 8.85 -20.28 1.36
N ASP A 94 9.83 -20.13 0.47
CA ASP A 94 11.17 -19.66 0.81
C ASP A 94 11.31 -18.12 0.69
N PHE A 95 10.21 -17.42 0.37
CA PHE A 95 10.22 -15.98 0.27
C PHE A 95 10.38 -15.32 1.63
N THR A 96 11.38 -14.46 1.78
CA THR A 96 11.75 -13.81 3.05
C THR A 96 11.81 -12.28 2.99
N ASP A 97 11.63 -11.68 1.82
CA ASP A 97 11.76 -10.24 1.62
C ASP A 97 10.48 -9.49 2.04
N PHE A 98 10.13 -9.59 3.33
CA PHE A 98 9.00 -8.88 3.90
C PHE A 98 9.23 -8.46 5.35
N ILE A 99 8.62 -7.35 5.76
CA ILE A 99 8.62 -6.84 7.12
C ILE A 99 7.20 -6.42 7.51
N PHE A 100 6.70 -6.94 8.64
CA PHE A 100 5.45 -6.51 9.25
C PHE A 100 5.73 -5.43 10.30
N THR A 101 5.39 -4.18 10.00
CA THR A 101 5.56 -3.06 10.93
C THR A 101 4.59 -1.92 10.67
N ARG A 102 4.15 -1.26 11.73
CA ARG A 102 3.43 0.02 11.66
C ARG A 102 4.38 1.23 11.67
N HIS A 103 5.66 1.01 11.92
CA HIS A 103 6.69 2.03 12.04
C HIS A 103 7.67 1.96 10.86
N LYS A 104 7.14 2.22 9.65
CA LYS A 104 7.93 2.19 8.41
C LYS A 104 9.09 3.19 8.45
N ASP A 105 8.89 4.31 9.12
CA ASP A 105 9.90 5.36 9.35
C ASP A 105 11.20 4.88 10.02
N ARG A 106 11.13 3.79 10.81
CA ARG A 106 12.32 3.22 11.48
C ARG A 106 13.30 2.54 10.54
N LEU A 107 12.89 2.26 9.31
CA LEU A 107 13.72 1.65 8.28
C LEU A 107 14.34 2.70 7.33
N ALA A 108 14.06 3.97 7.58
CA ALA A 108 14.57 5.06 6.76
C ALA A 108 16.09 5.22 6.91
N HIS A 109 16.78 5.31 5.79
CA HIS A 109 18.18 5.70 5.68
C HIS A 109 18.43 6.24 4.26
N PRO A 110 19.57 6.90 3.96
CA PRO A 110 19.78 7.57 2.67
C PRO A 110 19.61 6.70 1.42
N ASN A 111 19.88 5.40 1.52
CA ASN A 111 19.73 4.46 0.41
C ASN A 111 18.42 3.63 0.49
N ALA A 112 17.48 3.99 1.37
CA ALA A 112 16.18 3.35 1.47
C ALA A 112 15.11 4.19 0.76
N TYR A 113 14.35 3.53 -0.11
CA TYR A 113 13.23 4.11 -0.86
C TYR A 113 11.93 3.46 -0.40
N LEU A 114 10.99 4.28 0.07
CA LEU A 114 9.65 3.81 0.44
C LEU A 114 8.65 4.23 -0.63
N VAL A 115 8.02 3.25 -1.27
CA VAL A 115 6.83 3.45 -2.10
C VAL A 115 5.61 3.09 -1.28
N ASP A 116 4.75 4.05 -0.99
CA ASP A 116 3.57 3.86 -0.13
C ASP A 116 2.43 4.77 -0.59
N ASP A 117 1.20 4.31 -0.44
CA ASP A 117 0.00 5.06 -0.84
C ASP A 117 -0.53 6.01 0.26
N MET A 118 0.07 5.93 1.46
CA MET A 118 -0.34 6.72 2.61
C MET A 118 0.66 7.85 2.92
N PRO A 119 0.26 9.13 2.77
CA PRO A 119 1.14 10.27 3.06
C PRO A 119 1.75 10.23 4.46
N PHE A 120 0.99 9.78 5.46
CA PHE A 120 1.47 9.68 6.85
C PHE A 120 2.56 8.60 7.07
N ASN A 121 2.82 7.72 6.09
CA ASN A 121 3.99 6.84 6.09
C ASN A 121 5.18 7.50 5.37
N ILE A 122 4.91 8.26 4.31
CA ILE A 122 5.92 8.91 3.49
C ILE A 122 6.63 10.05 4.25
N GLU A 123 5.87 10.94 4.86
CA GLU A 123 6.43 12.12 5.55
C GLU A 123 7.42 11.78 6.68
N PRO A 124 7.09 10.86 7.64
CA PRO A 124 8.04 10.46 8.67
C PRO A 124 9.27 9.72 8.13
N PHE A 125 9.12 8.98 7.02
CA PHE A 125 10.23 8.29 6.38
C PHE A 125 11.24 9.28 5.80
N ILE A 126 10.77 10.32 5.10
CA ILE A 126 11.59 11.42 4.59
C ILE A 126 12.24 12.19 5.75
N ALA A 127 11.50 12.47 6.82
CA ALA A 127 12.04 13.17 7.99
C ALA A 127 13.20 12.44 8.67
N ARG A 128 13.36 11.14 8.41
CA ARG A 128 14.47 10.29 8.88
C ARG A 128 15.51 9.99 7.81
N ASN A 129 15.62 10.86 6.80
CA ASN A 129 16.58 10.77 5.70
C ASN A 129 16.39 9.55 4.77
N GLY A 130 15.22 8.95 4.70
CA GLY A 130 14.85 8.04 3.64
C GLY A 130 14.28 8.80 2.43
N VAL A 131 14.13 8.13 1.30
CA VAL A 131 13.46 8.67 0.12
C VAL A 131 12.03 8.12 0.06
N GLY A 132 11.03 8.98 0.19
CA GLY A 132 9.62 8.62 0.11
C GLY A 132 9.04 8.94 -1.26
N VAL A 133 8.30 7.99 -1.84
CA VAL A 133 7.54 8.16 -3.09
C VAL A 133 6.10 7.78 -2.82
N LEU A 134 5.19 8.75 -2.93
CA LEU A 134 3.77 8.51 -2.77
C LEU A 134 3.23 7.78 -3.99
N PHE A 135 2.64 6.60 -3.78
CA PHE A 135 1.98 5.85 -4.83
C PHE A 135 0.59 6.42 -5.10
N PRO A 136 0.26 6.79 -6.36
CA PRO A 136 -1.05 7.35 -6.70
C PRO A 136 -2.19 6.39 -6.37
N GLN A 137 -3.14 6.87 -5.56
CA GLN A 137 -4.38 6.17 -5.23
C GLN A 137 -5.53 7.17 -5.09
N ILE A 138 -6.77 6.67 -5.22
CA ILE A 138 -7.97 7.52 -5.16
C ILE A 138 -8.15 8.24 -3.82
N TRP A 139 -7.45 7.81 -2.78
CA TRP A 139 -7.51 8.37 -1.41
C TRP A 139 -6.36 9.32 -1.07
N ASN A 140 -5.52 9.70 -2.02
CA ASN A 140 -4.47 10.68 -1.78
C ASN A 140 -4.45 11.79 -2.85
N GLU A 141 -3.58 12.78 -2.69
CA GLU A 141 -3.50 13.94 -3.58
C GLU A 141 -3.12 13.61 -5.02
N LEU A 142 -2.57 12.43 -5.26
CA LEU A 142 -2.22 11.94 -6.59
C LEU A 142 -3.37 11.17 -7.28
N ALA A 143 -4.60 11.26 -6.78
CA ALA A 143 -5.77 10.58 -7.33
C ALA A 143 -6.05 10.89 -8.81
N HIS A 144 -5.50 12.00 -9.32
CA HIS A 144 -5.61 12.43 -10.72
C HIS A 144 -4.63 11.73 -11.67
N ILE A 145 -3.65 10.99 -11.16
CA ILE A 145 -2.66 10.26 -11.96
C ILE A 145 -3.28 8.97 -12.49
N GLU A 146 -3.44 8.87 -13.79
CA GLU A 146 -4.08 7.71 -14.45
C GLU A 146 -3.13 6.51 -14.57
N GLU A 147 -1.82 6.75 -14.74
CA GLU A 147 -0.79 5.72 -14.91
C GLU A 147 0.16 5.70 -13.69
N PRO A 148 -0.21 5.06 -12.59
CA PRO A 148 0.55 5.14 -11.34
C PRO A 148 1.95 4.50 -11.43
N VAL A 149 2.12 3.40 -12.19
CA VAL A 149 3.42 2.71 -12.29
C VAL A 149 4.46 3.56 -12.99
N PRO A 150 4.24 4.08 -14.20
CA PRO A 150 5.18 5.00 -14.86
C PRO A 150 5.53 6.22 -14.01
N HIS A 151 4.54 6.80 -13.32
CA HIS A 151 4.75 7.94 -12.43
C HIS A 151 5.73 7.60 -11.28
N VAL A 152 5.52 6.47 -10.60
CA VAL A 152 6.37 6.03 -9.48
C VAL A 152 7.79 5.71 -9.97
N ILE A 153 7.92 4.97 -11.07
CA ILE A 153 9.23 4.58 -11.60
C ILE A 153 10.03 5.81 -12.02
N SER A 154 9.45 6.74 -12.76
CA SER A 154 10.14 7.99 -13.15
C SER A 154 10.55 8.84 -11.95
N THR A 155 9.73 8.87 -10.90
CA THR A 155 10.03 9.58 -9.64
C THR A 155 11.21 8.94 -8.91
N LEU A 156 11.26 7.60 -8.84
CA LEU A 156 12.37 6.85 -8.25
C LEU A 156 13.67 7.05 -9.03
N GLU A 157 13.64 6.92 -10.35
CA GLU A 157 14.81 7.13 -11.22
C GLU A 157 15.39 8.53 -11.04
N ALA A 158 14.53 9.56 -11.00
CA ALA A 158 14.94 10.92 -10.73
C ALA A 158 15.54 11.10 -9.31
N ALA A 159 15.06 10.36 -8.32
CA ALA A 159 15.61 10.40 -6.96
C ALA A 159 16.96 9.70 -6.88
N ILE A 160 17.12 8.54 -7.53
CA ILE A 160 18.38 7.79 -7.61
C ILE A 160 19.45 8.62 -8.33
N GLY A 161 19.10 9.24 -9.47
CA GLY A 161 20.03 10.08 -10.24
C GLY A 161 20.54 11.32 -9.50
N ARG A 162 19.82 11.81 -8.48
CA ARG A 162 20.27 12.93 -7.63
C ARG A 162 21.25 12.53 -6.52
N GLN A 163 21.39 11.23 -6.24
CA GLN A 163 22.28 10.71 -5.19
C GLN A 163 23.65 10.24 -5.73
N GLN A 164 23.78 10.16 -7.05
CA GLN A 164 25.04 9.88 -7.75
C GLN A 164 25.81 11.17 -8.06
#